data_4b860c803ea869d7a2f9e52e0d38afca
#
_entry.id   4b860c803ea869d7a2f9e52e0d38afca
#
_cell.length_a   1.000
_cell.length_b   1.000
_cell.length_c   1.000
_cell.angle_alpha   90.00
_cell.angle_beta   90.00
_cell.angle_gamma   90.00
#
_symmetry.space_group_name_H-M   'P 1'
#
loop_
_entity.id
_entity.type
_entity.pdbx_description
1 polymer ?
#
loop_
_entity_poly.entity_id
_entity_poly.type
_entity_poly.pdbx_seq_one_letter_code
_entity_poly.pdbx_strand_id
1 'polypeptide(L)'
;PLQTPSITIANNAASIASGSNGESVYTATYTMQSSDNTGVIPFSVDFKDLANNEGVQIIAVINDVDGGVTFDKQAPSFTSVTISSDNSNNTALAIVNDEITLELTSDEAIITGTDPTITINGNNASVTRNSTTSFTATYTMSSPSDDGIDGSVIPINISAYSDATGNVGTTLTATTDGSFVTYDKTLPTLPTVTISSDNTYDHLAASGDELTLTIASDENIN
;
A
#
# COMPACT_ATOMS: atom_id res chain seq x y z
N PRO A 1 -8.72 -46.83 28.00
CA PRO A 1 -7.84 -46.86 26.85
C PRO A 1 -8.66 -46.77 25.55
N LEU A 2 -8.18 -46.05 24.58
CA LEU A 2 -8.82 -45.83 23.28
C LEU A 2 -8.15 -46.69 22.18
N GLN A 3 -8.90 -47.01 21.15
CA GLN A 3 -8.31 -47.36 19.86
C GLN A 3 -7.72 -46.11 19.23
N THR A 4 -6.82 -46.26 18.25
CA THR A 4 -6.32 -45.12 17.49
C THR A 4 -7.49 -44.34 16.85
N PRO A 5 -7.70 -43.06 17.16
CA PRO A 5 -8.83 -42.30 16.64
C PRO A 5 -8.71 -42.02 15.12
N SER A 6 -9.83 -41.81 14.51
CA SER A 6 -9.88 -41.23 13.15
C SER A 6 -9.99 -39.70 13.26
N ILE A 7 -9.04 -38.97 12.69
CA ILE A 7 -8.97 -37.51 12.81
C ILE A 7 -8.96 -36.89 11.43
N THR A 8 -9.80 -35.88 11.24
CA THR A 8 -9.70 -34.99 10.07
C THR A 8 -9.31 -33.59 10.51
N ILE A 9 -8.53 -32.89 9.69
CA ILE A 9 -8.20 -31.46 9.81
C ILE A 9 -8.40 -30.85 8.43
N ALA A 10 -9.06 -29.71 8.35
CA ALA A 10 -9.45 -29.07 7.09
C ALA A 10 -10.24 -30.03 6.15
N ASN A 11 -11.06 -30.90 6.72
CA ASN A 11 -11.81 -31.99 6.04
C ASN A 11 -10.92 -33.06 5.35
N ASN A 12 -9.63 -33.08 5.61
CA ASN A 12 -8.70 -34.09 5.12
C ASN A 12 -8.24 -35.01 6.23
N ALA A 13 -7.93 -36.27 5.91
CA ALA A 13 -7.39 -37.21 6.88
C ALA A 13 -6.06 -36.69 7.46
N ALA A 14 -5.99 -36.57 8.76
CA ALA A 14 -4.76 -36.18 9.45
C ALA A 14 -3.86 -37.40 9.71
N SER A 15 -2.54 -37.18 9.69
CA SER A 15 -1.58 -38.20 10.07
C SER A 15 -1.46 -38.25 11.58
N ILE A 16 -1.63 -39.44 12.17
CA ILE A 16 -1.38 -39.64 13.61
C ILE A 16 0.13 -39.62 13.85
N ALA A 17 0.62 -38.56 14.46
CA ALA A 17 2.04 -38.34 14.73
C ALA A 17 2.54 -39.06 15.96
N SER A 18 1.65 -39.27 16.97
CA SER A 18 1.92 -40.05 18.17
C SER A 18 0.63 -40.58 18.74
N GLY A 19 0.73 -41.65 19.49
CA GLY A 19 -0.38 -42.40 20.07
C GLY A 19 -0.64 -43.73 19.37
N SER A 20 -0.92 -44.77 20.15
CA SER A 20 -1.27 -46.12 19.68
C SER A 20 -2.51 -46.61 20.42
N ASN A 21 -3.07 -47.75 19.99
CA ASN A 21 -4.15 -48.37 20.72
C ASN A 21 -3.79 -48.58 22.19
N GLY A 22 -4.64 -48.09 23.11
CA GLY A 22 -4.43 -48.16 24.55
C GLY A 22 -3.75 -46.94 25.15
N GLU A 23 -3.26 -45.98 24.34
CA GLU A 23 -2.74 -44.70 24.82
C GLU A 23 -3.86 -43.77 25.30
N SER A 24 -3.51 -42.75 26.03
CA SER A 24 -4.43 -41.70 26.49
C SER A 24 -4.20 -40.35 25.83
N VAL A 25 -3.11 -40.19 25.08
CA VAL A 25 -2.75 -38.96 24.37
C VAL A 25 -2.45 -39.30 22.92
N TYR A 26 -3.05 -38.52 22.02
CA TYR A 26 -2.85 -38.63 20.56
C TYR A 26 -2.50 -37.28 20.00
N THR A 27 -1.58 -37.26 19.05
CA THR A 27 -1.23 -36.07 18.26
C THR A 27 -1.45 -36.39 16.81
N ALA A 28 -2.17 -35.52 16.11
CA ALA A 28 -2.40 -35.61 14.69
C ALA A 28 -1.93 -34.34 13.99
N THR A 29 -1.39 -34.48 12.79
CA THR A 29 -0.88 -33.37 11.98
C THR A 29 -1.47 -33.39 10.58
N TYR A 30 -1.67 -32.20 10.03
CA TYR A 30 -2.01 -31.95 8.64
C TYR A 30 -1.27 -30.73 8.14
N THR A 31 -0.68 -30.80 6.95
CA THR A 31 -0.05 -29.64 6.33
C THR A 31 -1.05 -28.99 5.38
N MET A 32 -1.42 -27.74 5.65
CA MET A 32 -2.37 -26.97 4.84
C MET A 32 -1.92 -26.90 3.39
N GLN A 33 -2.88 -27.09 2.48
CA GLN A 33 -2.66 -27.05 1.04
C GLN A 33 -3.32 -25.80 0.44
N SER A 34 -2.83 -25.35 -0.71
CA SER A 34 -3.41 -24.23 -1.44
C SER A 34 -4.88 -24.46 -1.86
N SER A 35 -5.32 -25.73 -1.95
CA SER A 35 -6.69 -26.12 -2.23
C SER A 35 -7.63 -26.05 -1.04
N ASP A 36 -7.11 -25.98 0.21
CA ASP A 36 -7.95 -25.92 1.40
C ASP A 36 -8.73 -24.60 1.47
N ASN A 37 -9.89 -24.63 2.12
CA ASN A 37 -10.74 -23.45 2.25
C ASN A 37 -10.15 -22.45 3.24
N THR A 38 -10.24 -21.15 2.94
CA THR A 38 -9.97 -20.07 3.88
C THR A 38 -11.01 -20.05 4.99
N GLY A 39 -10.62 -19.48 6.14
CA GLY A 39 -11.47 -19.37 7.33
C GLY A 39 -11.02 -20.27 8.46
N VAL A 40 -11.87 -20.39 9.47
CA VAL A 40 -11.59 -21.27 10.62
C VAL A 40 -11.45 -22.72 10.15
N ILE A 41 -10.35 -23.35 10.52
CA ILE A 41 -10.01 -24.72 10.10
C ILE A 41 -10.93 -25.70 10.85
N PRO A 42 -11.82 -26.44 10.13
CA PRO A 42 -12.63 -27.46 10.75
C PRO A 42 -11.79 -28.69 11.07
N PHE A 43 -12.15 -29.38 12.16
CA PHE A 43 -11.60 -30.69 12.47
C PHE A 43 -12.69 -31.62 12.99
N SER A 44 -12.43 -32.93 12.91
CA SER A 44 -13.24 -33.93 13.58
C SER A 44 -12.38 -35.00 14.23
N VAL A 45 -12.84 -35.52 15.36
CA VAL A 45 -12.23 -36.66 16.03
C VAL A 45 -13.32 -37.71 16.30
N ASP A 46 -13.19 -38.84 15.65
CA ASP A 46 -14.01 -40.05 15.91
C ASP A 46 -13.16 -41.05 16.69
N PHE A 47 -13.69 -41.58 17.75
CA PHE A 47 -12.94 -42.46 18.65
C PHE A 47 -13.80 -43.57 19.26
N LYS A 48 -13.14 -44.65 19.60
CA LYS A 48 -13.76 -45.85 20.26
C LYS A 48 -12.85 -46.32 21.39
N ASP A 49 -13.43 -46.94 22.41
CA ASP A 49 -12.68 -47.66 23.39
C ASP A 49 -12.20 -49.02 22.85
N LEU A 50 -11.40 -49.75 23.64
CA LEU A 50 -10.92 -51.08 23.26
C LEU A 50 -12.01 -52.15 23.26
N ALA A 51 -13.19 -51.87 23.82
CA ALA A 51 -14.40 -52.75 23.78
C ALA A 51 -15.29 -52.39 22.57
N ASN A 52 -14.90 -51.46 21.69
CA ASN A 52 -15.64 -50.98 20.52
C ASN A 52 -16.82 -50.04 20.81
N ASN A 53 -16.95 -49.53 22.04
CA ASN A 53 -17.95 -48.49 22.31
C ASN A 53 -17.51 -47.18 21.62
N GLU A 54 -18.44 -46.59 20.85
CA GLU A 54 -18.18 -45.33 20.17
C GLU A 54 -18.33 -44.12 21.08
N GLY A 55 -17.38 -43.21 21.04
CA GLY A 55 -17.46 -41.91 21.67
C GLY A 55 -18.28 -40.93 20.84
N VAL A 56 -18.73 -39.85 21.48
CA VAL A 56 -19.38 -38.75 20.74
C VAL A 56 -18.29 -38.00 19.94
N GLN A 57 -18.54 -37.83 18.63
CA GLN A 57 -17.62 -37.11 17.78
C GLN A 57 -17.33 -35.71 18.31
N ILE A 58 -16.07 -35.29 18.28
CA ILE A 58 -15.61 -33.96 18.69
C ILE A 58 -15.32 -33.14 17.40
N ILE A 59 -15.95 -31.97 17.28
CA ILE A 59 -15.80 -31.05 16.14
C ILE A 59 -15.45 -29.61 16.57
N ALA A 60 -15.21 -29.40 17.85
CA ALA A 60 -14.81 -28.12 18.40
C ALA A 60 -13.77 -28.28 19.51
N VAL A 61 -12.89 -27.31 19.66
CA VAL A 61 -11.93 -27.30 20.76
C VAL A 61 -12.63 -27.19 22.13
N ILE A 62 -12.09 -27.86 23.09
CA ILE A 62 -12.63 -27.87 24.46
C ILE A 62 -11.64 -27.14 25.36
N ASN A 63 -12.11 -26.12 26.07
CA ASN A 63 -11.32 -25.28 26.97
C ASN A 63 -10.21 -24.48 26.26
N ASP A 64 -10.39 -24.11 25.00
CA ASP A 64 -9.53 -23.18 24.28
C ASP A 64 -10.15 -21.78 24.31
N VAL A 65 -9.33 -20.78 24.64
CA VAL A 65 -9.73 -19.38 24.73
C VAL A 65 -9.69 -18.68 23.36
N ASP A 66 -8.92 -19.21 22.42
CA ASP A 66 -8.67 -18.57 21.11
C ASP A 66 -9.60 -19.07 19.98
N GLY A 67 -10.43 -20.09 20.24
CA GLY A 67 -11.50 -20.53 19.35
C GLY A 67 -11.07 -21.27 18.08
N GLY A 68 -9.79 -21.65 17.97
CA GLY A 68 -9.25 -22.43 16.85
C GLY A 68 -8.26 -21.68 15.98
N VAL A 69 -7.86 -22.30 14.87
CA VAL A 69 -6.89 -21.75 13.90
C VAL A 69 -7.61 -21.32 12.62
N THR A 70 -7.25 -20.15 12.11
CA THR A 70 -7.76 -19.63 10.83
C THR A 70 -6.72 -19.79 9.74
N PHE A 71 -7.13 -20.28 8.57
CA PHE A 71 -6.33 -20.32 7.36
C PHE A 71 -6.65 -19.11 6.50
N ASP A 72 -5.66 -18.29 6.24
CA ASP A 72 -5.75 -17.10 5.39
C ASP A 72 -4.80 -17.24 4.20
N LYS A 73 -5.31 -16.96 2.99
CA LYS A 73 -4.57 -16.98 1.72
C LYS A 73 -4.63 -15.65 1.01
N GLN A 74 -5.38 -14.70 1.55
CA GLN A 74 -5.53 -13.39 0.94
C GLN A 74 -4.28 -12.57 1.23
N ALA A 75 -3.70 -11.99 0.21
CA ALA A 75 -2.62 -11.02 0.39
C ALA A 75 -3.21 -9.62 0.54
N PRO A 76 -2.65 -8.76 1.38
CA PRO A 76 -3.09 -7.38 1.51
C PRO A 76 -2.97 -6.64 0.17
N SER A 77 -3.95 -5.78 -0.10
CA SER A 77 -3.92 -4.87 -1.23
C SER A 77 -4.28 -3.45 -0.80
N PHE A 78 -3.70 -2.44 -1.46
CA PHE A 78 -4.08 -1.05 -1.21
C PHE A 78 -5.31 -0.68 -2.03
N THR A 79 -6.41 -0.39 -1.34
CA THR A 79 -7.69 0.03 -1.92
C THR A 79 -7.74 1.53 -2.20
N SER A 80 -6.93 2.30 -1.48
CA SER A 80 -6.75 3.73 -1.71
C SER A 80 -5.28 4.09 -1.67
N VAL A 81 -4.81 4.73 -2.73
CA VAL A 81 -3.49 5.35 -2.84
C VAL A 81 -3.69 6.69 -3.53
N THR A 82 -3.41 7.78 -2.82
CA THR A 82 -3.50 9.15 -3.32
C THR A 82 -2.16 9.85 -3.19
N ILE A 83 -1.89 10.82 -4.05
CA ILE A 83 -0.67 11.64 -4.01
C ILE A 83 -1.02 13.12 -4.07
N SER A 84 -0.30 13.94 -3.30
CA SER A 84 -0.40 15.39 -3.34
C SER A 84 0.95 16.04 -3.00
N SER A 85 1.08 17.31 -3.33
CA SER A 85 2.17 18.19 -2.92
C SER A 85 1.63 19.22 -1.92
N ASP A 86 2.51 19.75 -1.07
CA ASP A 86 2.22 20.91 -0.22
C ASP A 86 2.37 22.26 -0.95
N ASN A 87 2.54 22.22 -2.29
CA ASN A 87 2.63 23.44 -3.11
C ASN A 87 1.40 24.34 -2.89
N SER A 88 1.65 25.58 -2.48
CA SER A 88 0.60 26.52 -2.06
C SER A 88 -0.35 26.96 -3.16
N ASN A 89 0.05 26.84 -4.44
CA ASN A 89 -0.75 27.26 -5.58
C ASN A 89 -1.53 26.10 -6.19
N ASN A 90 -0.93 24.90 -6.23
CA ASN A 90 -1.56 23.74 -6.84
C ASN A 90 -0.93 22.44 -6.29
N THR A 91 -1.70 21.65 -5.56
CA THR A 91 -1.25 20.37 -4.96
C THR A 91 -0.93 19.27 -5.98
N ALA A 92 -1.23 19.47 -7.27
CA ALA A 92 -0.81 18.61 -8.38
C ALA A 92 0.50 19.05 -9.04
N LEU A 93 1.14 20.11 -8.53
CA LEU A 93 2.46 20.57 -8.95
C LEU A 93 3.43 20.52 -7.79
N ALA A 94 4.70 20.37 -8.06
CA ALA A 94 5.77 20.46 -7.08
C ALA A 94 6.99 21.18 -7.64
N ILE A 95 7.63 21.99 -6.82
CA ILE A 95 8.94 22.59 -7.05
C ILE A 95 9.95 22.05 -6.04
N VAL A 96 11.20 22.50 -6.14
CA VAL A 96 12.23 22.19 -5.12
C VAL A 96 11.78 22.66 -3.73
N ASN A 97 11.98 21.81 -2.74
CA ASN A 97 11.58 21.90 -1.33
C ASN A 97 10.10 21.65 -1.04
N ASP A 98 9.25 21.44 -2.01
CA ASP A 98 7.90 20.97 -1.74
C ASP A 98 7.92 19.53 -1.20
N GLU A 99 7.02 19.22 -0.26
CA GLU A 99 6.83 17.89 0.27
C GLU A 99 5.74 17.14 -0.50
N ILE A 100 6.10 15.98 -1.01
CA ILE A 100 5.17 15.05 -1.64
C ILE A 100 4.65 14.09 -0.59
N THR A 101 3.33 13.98 -0.50
CA THR A 101 2.64 13.09 0.43
C THR A 101 1.85 12.03 -0.32
N LEU A 102 2.07 10.77 0.03
CA LEU A 102 1.23 9.62 -0.33
C LEU A 102 0.39 9.22 0.88
N GLU A 103 -0.92 9.07 0.69
CA GLU A 103 -1.80 8.46 1.66
C GLU A 103 -2.28 7.10 1.15
N LEU A 104 -2.19 6.07 2.01
CA LEU A 104 -2.46 4.69 1.64
C LEU A 104 -3.43 4.04 2.63
N THR A 105 -4.39 3.27 2.10
CA THR A 105 -5.30 2.43 2.90
C THR A 105 -5.36 1.04 2.28
N SER A 106 -5.10 0.00 3.09
CA SER A 106 -5.22 -1.41 2.67
C SER A 106 -6.57 -2.01 3.05
N ASP A 107 -6.96 -3.07 2.35
CA ASP A 107 -8.19 -3.86 2.60
C ASP A 107 -8.08 -4.72 3.86
N GLU A 108 -6.87 -5.09 4.26
CA GLU A 108 -6.59 -5.86 5.48
C GLU A 108 -5.33 -5.37 6.19
N ALA A 109 -5.12 -5.89 7.39
CA ALA A 109 -4.02 -5.47 8.27
C ALA A 109 -2.65 -5.91 7.73
N ILE A 110 -1.74 -4.97 7.56
CA ILE A 110 -0.33 -5.22 7.31
C ILE A 110 0.35 -5.43 8.68
N ILE A 111 1.14 -6.51 8.82
CA ILE A 111 1.78 -6.83 10.09
C ILE A 111 2.91 -5.83 10.41
N THR A 112 3.09 -5.53 11.69
CA THR A 112 4.19 -4.68 12.17
C THR A 112 5.55 -5.32 11.84
N GLY A 113 6.44 -4.52 11.25
CA GLY A 113 7.77 -4.98 10.80
C GLY A 113 7.83 -5.37 9.32
N THR A 114 6.68 -5.37 8.63
CA THR A 114 6.59 -5.48 7.17
C THR A 114 5.87 -4.27 6.58
N ASP A 115 6.17 -3.08 7.10
CA ASP A 115 5.66 -1.83 6.55
C ASP A 115 6.07 -1.70 5.09
N PRO A 116 5.21 -1.13 4.22
CA PRO A 116 5.54 -1.02 2.81
C PRO A 116 6.83 -0.22 2.60
N THR A 117 7.67 -0.72 1.72
CA THR A 117 8.79 0.07 1.19
C THR A 117 8.25 0.96 0.08
N ILE A 118 8.38 2.26 0.24
CA ILE A 118 7.82 3.25 -0.67
C ILE A 118 8.94 4.11 -1.23
N THR A 119 8.94 4.27 -2.56
CA THR A 119 9.77 5.29 -3.20
C THR A 119 8.89 6.30 -3.91
N ILE A 120 9.29 7.57 -3.81
CA ILE A 120 8.72 8.72 -4.50
C ILE A 120 9.84 9.31 -5.34
N ASN A 121 9.62 9.47 -6.62
CA ASN A 121 10.64 9.95 -7.58
C ASN A 121 11.95 9.12 -7.57
N GLY A 122 11.83 7.80 -7.30
CA GLY A 122 12.97 6.90 -7.20
C GLY A 122 13.73 6.94 -5.86
N ASN A 123 13.39 7.86 -4.95
CA ASN A 123 14.00 8.02 -3.65
C ASN A 123 13.16 7.39 -2.53
N ASN A 124 13.79 6.87 -1.49
CA ASN A 124 13.08 6.30 -0.35
C ASN A 124 12.26 7.39 0.37
N ALA A 125 10.97 7.15 0.51
CA ALA A 125 10.07 7.98 1.29
C ALA A 125 10.16 7.66 2.79
N SER A 126 9.86 8.65 3.63
CA SER A 126 9.63 8.45 5.06
C SER A 126 8.23 7.87 5.26
N VAL A 127 8.13 6.62 5.73
CA VAL A 127 6.84 5.95 5.93
C VAL A 127 6.42 6.03 7.39
N THR A 128 5.20 6.50 7.62
CA THR A 128 4.55 6.54 8.93
C THR A 128 3.35 5.59 8.92
N ARG A 129 3.31 4.66 9.87
CA ARG A 129 2.15 3.81 10.11
C ARG A 129 1.14 4.56 10.98
N ASN A 130 -0.03 4.87 10.44
CA ASN A 130 -1.12 5.52 11.18
C ASN A 130 -2.00 4.47 11.90
N SER A 131 -2.18 3.30 11.27
CA SER A 131 -2.88 2.14 11.83
C SER A 131 -2.37 0.84 11.19
N THR A 132 -3.01 -0.29 11.45
CA THR A 132 -2.68 -1.57 10.79
C THR A 132 -3.02 -1.56 9.29
N THR A 133 -3.89 -0.65 8.85
CA THR A 133 -4.38 -0.55 7.47
C THR A 133 -4.12 0.81 6.81
N SER A 134 -3.55 1.79 7.53
CA SER A 134 -3.35 3.15 7.01
C SER A 134 -1.91 3.60 7.19
N PHE A 135 -1.35 4.18 6.13
CA PHE A 135 0.03 4.68 6.08
C PHE A 135 0.09 6.03 5.38
N THR A 136 1.05 6.84 5.79
CA THR A 136 1.45 8.06 5.11
C THR A 136 2.92 7.94 4.73
N ALA A 137 3.27 8.31 3.50
CA ALA A 137 4.66 8.37 3.07
C ALA A 137 4.97 9.76 2.54
N THR A 138 6.10 10.35 2.99
CA THR A 138 6.51 11.70 2.58
C THR A 138 7.90 11.70 1.97
N TYR A 139 8.11 12.60 1.02
CA TYR A 139 9.40 12.88 0.41
C TYR A 139 9.48 14.36 0.03
N THR A 140 10.54 15.06 0.47
CA THR A 140 10.79 16.45 0.10
C THR A 140 11.63 16.49 -1.17
N MET A 141 11.17 17.20 -2.19
CA MET A 141 11.89 17.42 -3.45
C MET A 141 13.18 18.19 -3.18
N SER A 142 14.35 17.58 -3.41
CA SER A 142 15.60 18.07 -2.83
C SER A 142 16.40 18.97 -3.77
N SER A 143 16.57 18.61 -5.02
CA SER A 143 17.46 19.31 -5.95
C SER A 143 16.99 19.20 -7.41
N PRO A 144 17.15 20.27 -8.21
CA PRO A 144 16.83 20.20 -9.63
C PRO A 144 17.64 19.16 -10.41
N SER A 145 18.83 18.76 -9.92
CA SER A 145 19.69 17.78 -10.58
C SER A 145 19.35 16.33 -10.24
N ASP A 146 18.78 16.10 -9.05
CA ASP A 146 18.61 14.76 -8.49
C ASP A 146 17.17 14.25 -8.58
N ASP A 147 16.20 15.15 -8.77
CA ASP A 147 14.77 14.85 -8.77
C ASP A 147 14.17 14.89 -10.17
N GLY A 148 14.06 13.73 -10.80
CA GLY A 148 13.23 13.47 -11.97
C GLY A 148 13.43 14.38 -13.19
N ILE A 149 12.54 14.26 -14.14
CA ILE A 149 12.51 15.03 -15.38
C ILE A 149 11.51 16.18 -15.22
N ASP A 150 11.94 17.40 -15.60
CA ASP A 150 11.09 18.57 -15.62
C ASP A 150 9.79 18.36 -16.43
N GLY A 151 8.66 18.81 -15.89
CA GLY A 151 7.35 18.62 -16.48
C GLY A 151 6.82 17.19 -16.44
N SER A 152 7.51 16.26 -15.78
CA SER A 152 7.10 14.86 -15.68
C SER A 152 6.31 14.57 -14.41
N VAL A 153 5.39 13.60 -14.53
CA VAL A 153 4.69 13.04 -13.36
C VAL A 153 5.70 12.33 -12.46
N ILE A 154 5.63 12.62 -11.16
CA ILE A 154 6.47 11.99 -10.13
C ILE A 154 6.11 10.52 -10.02
N PRO A 155 7.04 9.59 -10.32
CA PRO A 155 6.79 8.16 -10.20
C PRO A 155 6.75 7.71 -8.74
N ILE A 156 5.91 6.74 -8.45
CA ILE A 156 5.80 6.09 -7.15
C ILE A 156 6.04 4.58 -7.28
N ASN A 157 6.53 3.96 -6.21
CA ASN A 157 6.60 2.50 -6.11
C ASN A 157 6.31 2.11 -4.65
N ILE A 158 5.36 1.19 -4.46
CA ILE A 158 4.93 0.66 -3.17
C ILE A 158 5.12 -0.86 -3.23
N SER A 159 5.93 -1.41 -2.34
CA SER A 159 6.33 -2.83 -2.38
C SER A 159 6.66 -3.37 -1.00
N ALA A 160 6.96 -4.67 -0.91
CA ALA A 160 7.51 -5.35 0.26
C ALA A 160 6.67 -5.22 1.54
N TYR A 161 5.37 -5.53 1.46
CA TYR A 161 4.47 -5.58 2.60
C TYR A 161 3.72 -6.92 2.65
N SER A 162 3.32 -7.35 3.84
CA SER A 162 2.60 -8.61 4.06
C SER A 162 1.65 -8.54 5.25
N ASP A 163 0.70 -9.47 5.29
CA ASP A 163 -0.18 -9.69 6.42
C ASP A 163 0.49 -10.52 7.55
N ALA A 164 -0.29 -10.87 8.57
CA ALA A 164 0.19 -11.66 9.72
C ALA A 164 0.45 -13.13 9.39
N THR A 165 -0.12 -13.65 8.30
CA THR A 165 0.06 -15.03 7.86
C THR A 165 1.21 -15.18 6.86
N GLY A 166 1.78 -14.06 6.41
CA GLY A 166 2.91 -14.01 5.48
C GLY A 166 2.50 -13.93 4.01
N ASN A 167 1.23 -13.67 3.70
CA ASN A 167 0.82 -13.39 2.33
C ASN A 167 1.38 -12.03 1.90
N VAL A 168 2.11 -12.00 0.79
CA VAL A 168 2.82 -10.80 0.31
C VAL A 168 1.96 -10.03 -0.66
N GLY A 169 1.76 -8.73 -0.40
CA GLY A 169 1.05 -7.82 -1.29
C GLY A 169 1.79 -7.56 -2.61
N THR A 170 1.03 -7.20 -3.62
CA THR A 170 1.56 -6.89 -4.96
C THR A 170 2.12 -5.48 -5.02
N THR A 171 3.20 -5.30 -5.80
CA THR A 171 3.78 -3.99 -6.04
C THR A 171 2.81 -3.08 -6.81
N LEU A 172 2.70 -1.82 -6.37
CA LEU A 172 1.93 -0.77 -7.02
C LEU A 172 2.85 0.36 -7.50
N THR A 173 2.58 0.89 -8.70
CA THR A 173 3.33 1.99 -9.31
C THR A 173 2.46 3.14 -9.77
N ALA A 174 1.19 3.14 -9.36
CA ALA A 174 0.21 4.17 -9.68
C ALA A 174 -0.75 4.38 -8.49
N THR A 175 -1.36 5.56 -8.44
CA THR A 175 -2.46 5.89 -7.53
C THR A 175 -3.74 5.17 -7.93
N THR A 176 -4.68 5.02 -7.00
CA THR A 176 -5.95 4.32 -7.26
C THR A 176 -7.06 5.26 -7.72
N ASP A 177 -6.93 6.57 -7.45
CA ASP A 177 -7.90 7.61 -7.80
C ASP A 177 -7.50 8.42 -9.04
N GLY A 178 -6.32 8.12 -9.62
CA GLY A 178 -5.77 8.86 -10.76
C GLY A 178 -5.11 10.19 -10.39
N SER A 179 -4.93 10.49 -9.09
CA SER A 179 -4.16 11.65 -8.64
C SER A 179 -2.70 11.55 -9.11
N PHE A 180 -2.10 12.68 -9.38
CA PHE A 180 -0.68 12.78 -9.77
C PHE A 180 -0.10 14.13 -9.34
N VAL A 181 1.21 14.18 -9.23
CA VAL A 181 1.96 15.43 -9.04
C VAL A 181 3.00 15.52 -10.16
N THR A 182 3.08 16.69 -10.78
CA THR A 182 4.08 17.00 -11.81
C THR A 182 5.19 17.85 -11.19
N TYR A 183 6.44 17.50 -11.46
CA TYR A 183 7.58 18.27 -11.02
C TYR A 183 7.95 19.36 -12.03
N ASP A 184 7.94 20.61 -11.58
CA ASP A 184 8.28 21.79 -12.38
C ASP A 184 9.58 22.41 -11.84
N LYS A 185 10.61 22.46 -12.65
CA LYS A 185 11.92 23.02 -12.32
C LYS A 185 12.21 24.32 -13.05
N THR A 186 11.42 24.59 -14.06
CA THR A 186 11.70 25.72 -14.98
C THR A 186 11.23 27.01 -14.33
N LEU A 187 12.08 28.00 -14.32
CA LEU A 187 11.71 29.35 -13.89
C LEU A 187 11.14 30.11 -15.07
N PRO A 188 10.01 30.83 -14.89
CA PRO A 188 9.46 31.66 -15.95
C PRO A 188 10.45 32.73 -16.39
N THR A 189 10.55 32.97 -17.68
CA THR A 189 11.32 34.05 -18.24
C THR A 189 10.46 34.97 -19.10
N LEU A 190 10.92 36.19 -19.27
CA LEU A 190 10.27 37.19 -20.13
C LEU A 190 11.14 37.46 -21.37
N PRO A 191 11.05 36.59 -22.40
CA PRO A 191 11.90 36.72 -23.60
C PRO A 191 11.61 37.98 -24.39
N THR A 192 10.46 38.59 -24.19
CA THR A 192 10.11 39.84 -24.85
C THR A 192 9.49 40.83 -23.90
N VAL A 193 10.12 41.96 -23.75
CA VAL A 193 9.57 43.15 -23.10
C VAL A 193 9.83 44.35 -23.99
N THR A 194 8.79 44.96 -24.48
CA THR A 194 8.91 46.15 -25.35
C THR A 194 7.98 47.26 -24.85
N ILE A 195 8.40 48.47 -25.06
CA ILE A 195 7.58 49.66 -24.81
C ILE A 195 7.48 50.48 -26.07
N SER A 196 6.32 50.99 -26.37
CA SER A 196 6.06 51.88 -27.49
C SER A 196 5.07 52.97 -27.12
N SER A 197 5.06 54.05 -27.90
CA SER A 197 4.09 55.15 -27.81
C SER A 197 3.21 55.15 -29.08
N ASP A 198 1.99 55.64 -28.95
CA ASP A 198 1.09 55.93 -30.08
C ASP A 198 1.48 57.21 -30.82
N ASN A 199 2.57 57.86 -30.41
CA ASN A 199 3.16 59.00 -31.15
C ASN A 199 3.60 58.58 -32.55
N THR A 200 3.60 59.54 -33.51
CA THR A 200 4.13 59.30 -34.84
C THR A 200 5.54 58.67 -34.84
N TYR A 201 6.31 58.95 -33.85
CA TYR A 201 7.60 58.30 -33.53
C TYR A 201 7.46 57.48 -32.27
N ASP A 202 7.30 56.18 -32.39
CA ASP A 202 6.96 55.22 -31.34
C ASP A 202 7.93 55.17 -30.14
N HIS A 203 9.12 55.76 -30.31
CA HIS A 203 10.15 55.91 -29.26
C HIS A 203 10.14 57.30 -28.56
N LEU A 204 9.17 58.16 -28.91
CA LEU A 204 8.94 59.47 -28.30
C LEU A 204 7.50 59.52 -27.74
N ALA A 205 7.32 60.27 -26.64
CA ALA A 205 6.02 60.53 -26.10
C ALA A 205 5.87 62.03 -25.70
N ALA A 206 4.72 62.57 -25.94
CA ALA A 206 4.29 63.92 -25.52
C ALA A 206 3.14 63.81 -24.51
N SER A 207 2.72 64.96 -23.98
CA SER A 207 1.56 64.97 -23.11
C SER A 207 0.28 64.58 -23.87
N GLY A 208 -0.34 63.48 -23.44
CA GLY A 208 -1.56 62.92 -24.04
C GLY A 208 -1.34 61.63 -24.82
N ASP A 209 -0.08 61.27 -25.10
CA ASP A 209 0.20 60.00 -25.80
C ASP A 209 0.01 58.82 -24.87
N GLU A 210 -0.44 57.67 -25.42
CA GLU A 210 -0.58 56.41 -24.75
C GLU A 210 0.72 55.60 -24.90
N LEU A 211 1.22 55.04 -23.77
CA LEU A 211 2.34 54.13 -23.75
C LEU A 211 1.86 52.70 -23.59
N THR A 212 2.28 51.83 -24.51
CA THR A 212 1.99 50.39 -24.47
C THR A 212 3.26 49.61 -24.05
N LEU A 213 3.17 48.87 -22.96
CA LEU A 213 4.18 47.89 -22.54
C LEU A 213 3.70 46.51 -22.95
N THR A 214 4.42 45.83 -23.82
CA THR A 214 4.16 44.47 -24.22
C THR A 214 5.13 43.54 -23.56
N ILE A 215 4.60 42.52 -22.86
CA ILE A 215 5.35 41.49 -22.14
C ILE A 215 4.90 40.12 -22.68
N ALA A 216 5.87 39.29 -23.07
CA ALA A 216 5.62 37.88 -23.36
C ALA A 216 6.45 37.02 -22.45
N SER A 217 5.83 36.01 -21.86
CA SER A 217 6.53 34.99 -21.09
C SER A 217 6.67 33.69 -21.87
N ASP A 218 7.61 32.87 -21.55
CA ASP A 218 7.82 31.55 -22.16
C ASP A 218 6.85 30.50 -21.57
N GLU A 219 6.23 30.79 -20.43
CA GLU A 219 5.22 29.94 -19.76
C GLU A 219 4.10 30.80 -19.16
N ASN A 220 3.05 30.14 -18.66
CA ASN A 220 1.94 30.84 -18.02
C ASN A 220 2.38 31.38 -16.65
N ILE A 221 2.25 32.69 -16.47
CA ILE A 221 2.48 33.38 -15.19
C ILE A 221 1.15 33.77 -14.54
N ASN A 222 0.99 33.50 -13.24
CA ASN A 222 -0.18 33.85 -12.44
C ASN A 222 0.02 35.17 -11.70
#